data_44c1ee3b57abaf10eb2714bf2a897441
#
_entry.id   44c1ee3b57abaf10eb2714bf2a897441
#
_cell.length_a   1.000
_cell.length_b   1.000
_cell.length_c   1.000
_cell.angle_alpha   90.00
_cell.angle_beta   90.00
_cell.angle_gamma   90.00
#
_symmetry.space_group_name_H-M   'P 1'
#
loop_
_entity.id
_entity.type
_entity.pdbx_description
1 polymer ?
#
loop_
_entity_poly.entity_id
_entity_poly.type
_entity_poly.pdbx_seq_one_letter_code
_entity_poly.pdbx_strand_id
1 'polypeptide(L)'
;MTSAVDAAIDDPLLPPVPRSAGHSVPAAALGDRRSALWVRAHGISVTACDDRDLDLVRFCGIRPRQVIVRCPTATATLRRACDLGVSRFVVTTGPQLARLAMCAERNHYVYLDDDAPLMLGDPKVKVIGLHTRVQDQDWCGAARKLVARSAVLLACGSRVRRIMLSGGPAELWMDVNSGGARQIVADVDAAVRAEAHHWHVPVPAVSMAALSS
;
A
#
# COMPACT_ATOMS: atom_id res chain seq x y z
N MET A 1 -16.67 9.36 -30.77
CA MET A 1 -16.55 10.33 -29.65
C MET A 1 -15.49 9.81 -28.70
N THR A 2 -14.24 10.13 -28.94
CA THR A 2 -13.09 9.76 -28.11
C THR A 2 -13.12 10.60 -26.84
N SER A 3 -13.19 9.94 -25.71
CA SER A 3 -13.35 10.57 -24.40
C SER A 3 -12.15 11.47 -24.09
N ALA A 4 -12.42 12.69 -23.62
CA ALA A 4 -11.42 13.68 -23.18
C ALA A 4 -10.53 13.21 -21.99
N VAL A 5 -10.67 11.96 -21.56
CA VAL A 5 -9.88 11.33 -20.49
C VAL A 5 -8.55 10.78 -21.03
N ASP A 6 -8.47 10.44 -22.34
CA ASP A 6 -7.25 9.88 -22.93
C ASP A 6 -6.17 10.95 -23.23
N ALA A 7 -6.56 12.22 -23.35
CA ALA A 7 -5.61 13.30 -23.68
C ALA A 7 -4.75 13.80 -22.50
N ALA A 8 -5.07 13.40 -21.26
CA ALA A 8 -4.31 13.82 -20.07
C ALA A 8 -3.16 12.87 -19.68
N ILE A 9 -2.99 11.77 -20.45
CA ILE A 9 -2.02 10.71 -20.12
C ILE A 9 -0.63 10.98 -20.70
N ASP A 10 -0.52 11.87 -21.67
CA ASP A 10 0.73 12.19 -22.41
C ASP A 10 1.32 13.56 -22.06
N ASP A 11 1.28 13.98 -20.80
CA ASP A 11 2.08 15.14 -20.37
C ASP A 11 3.57 14.71 -20.33
N PRO A 12 4.42 15.21 -21.23
CA PRO A 12 5.83 14.83 -21.32
C PRO A 12 6.67 15.24 -20.10
N LEU A 13 6.07 15.99 -19.18
CA LEU A 13 6.70 16.38 -17.91
C LEU A 13 6.46 15.39 -16.78
N LEU A 14 5.59 14.38 -16.96
CA LEU A 14 5.31 13.39 -15.96
C LEU A 14 6.09 12.11 -16.26
N PRO A 15 6.89 11.59 -15.31
CA PRO A 15 7.64 10.37 -15.52
C PRO A 15 6.69 9.16 -15.69
N PRO A 16 7.02 8.19 -16.56
CA PRO A 16 6.20 7.00 -16.75
C PRO A 16 6.15 6.15 -15.45
N VAL A 17 4.97 5.63 -15.13
CA VAL A 17 4.81 4.72 -13.98
C VAL A 17 5.35 3.33 -14.36
N PRO A 18 6.24 2.72 -13.57
CA PRO A 18 6.67 1.34 -13.79
C PRO A 18 5.47 0.39 -13.73
N ARG A 19 5.31 -0.44 -14.74
CA ARG A 19 4.17 -1.39 -14.83
C ARG A 19 4.26 -2.57 -13.84
N SER A 20 5.39 -2.77 -13.19
CA SER A 20 5.72 -3.99 -12.44
C SER A 20 5.54 -3.90 -10.93
N ALA A 21 5.41 -2.72 -10.34
CA ALA A 21 5.21 -2.56 -8.90
C ALA A 21 4.22 -1.44 -8.62
N GLY A 22 3.22 -1.71 -7.79
CA GLY A 22 2.39 -0.64 -7.27
C GLY A 22 3.21 0.22 -6.31
N HIS A 23 3.11 1.55 -6.43
CA HIS A 23 3.78 2.48 -5.51
C HIS A 23 2.76 3.16 -4.62
N SER A 24 3.19 3.52 -3.42
CA SER A 24 2.42 4.37 -2.52
C SER A 24 3.32 5.50 -2.01
N VAL A 25 2.77 6.70 -1.97
CA VAL A 25 3.43 7.88 -1.40
C VAL A 25 2.66 8.35 -0.16
N PRO A 26 3.31 9.00 0.83
CA PRO A 26 2.60 9.57 1.96
C PRO A 26 1.71 10.73 1.50
N ALA A 27 0.61 10.97 2.23
CA ALA A 27 -0.28 12.09 1.93
C ALA A 27 0.44 13.45 1.96
N ALA A 28 1.46 13.60 2.79
CA ALA A 28 2.28 14.81 2.84
C ALA A 28 2.90 15.18 1.47
N ALA A 29 3.21 14.19 0.61
CA ALA A 29 3.72 14.44 -0.75
C ALA A 29 2.71 15.17 -1.65
N LEU A 30 1.42 15.17 -1.31
CA LEU A 30 0.38 15.90 -2.03
C LEU A 30 0.40 17.41 -1.75
N GLY A 31 1.20 17.87 -0.80
CA GLY A 31 1.38 19.31 -0.51
C GLY A 31 1.96 20.09 -1.70
N ASP A 32 2.71 19.41 -2.56
CA ASP A 32 3.11 19.95 -3.84
C ASP A 32 2.05 19.66 -4.92
N ARG A 33 1.59 20.73 -5.60
CA ARG A 33 0.53 20.65 -6.62
C ARG A 33 0.90 19.71 -7.78
N ARG A 34 2.16 19.72 -8.21
CA ARG A 34 2.65 18.88 -9.31
C ARG A 34 2.60 17.41 -8.94
N SER A 35 3.07 17.08 -7.74
CA SER A 35 3.02 15.74 -7.17
C SER A 35 1.58 15.25 -7.03
N ALA A 36 0.66 16.09 -6.55
CA ALA A 36 -0.74 15.74 -6.42
C ALA A 36 -1.40 15.41 -7.77
N LEU A 37 -1.13 16.23 -8.80
CA LEU A 37 -1.63 15.99 -10.16
C LEU A 37 -1.07 14.69 -10.72
N TRP A 38 0.22 14.44 -10.56
CA TRP A 38 0.88 13.23 -11.01
C TRP A 38 0.30 11.97 -10.34
N VAL A 39 0.19 11.98 -9.01
CA VAL A 39 -0.39 10.87 -8.21
C VAL A 39 -1.82 10.56 -8.68
N ARG A 40 -2.63 11.60 -8.90
CA ARG A 40 -4.00 11.44 -9.37
C ARG A 40 -4.07 10.87 -10.79
N ALA A 41 -3.26 11.37 -11.70
CA ALA A 41 -3.25 10.97 -13.12
C ALA A 41 -2.81 9.50 -13.29
N HIS A 42 -1.77 9.09 -12.56
CA HIS A 42 -1.19 7.75 -12.68
C HIS A 42 -1.80 6.71 -11.74
N GLY A 43 -2.80 7.08 -10.93
CA GLY A 43 -3.47 6.14 -10.04
C GLY A 43 -2.59 5.60 -8.91
N ILE A 44 -1.52 6.34 -8.55
CA ILE A 44 -0.60 5.99 -7.48
C ILE A 44 -1.36 5.93 -6.16
N SER A 45 -1.02 4.95 -5.33
CA SER A 45 -1.61 4.85 -4.00
C SER A 45 -1.06 5.91 -3.06
N VAL A 46 -1.89 6.37 -2.12
CA VAL A 46 -1.52 7.36 -1.11
C VAL A 46 -1.74 6.76 0.26
N THR A 47 -0.74 6.84 1.12
CA THR A 47 -0.84 6.42 2.53
C THR A 47 -1.25 7.60 3.40
N ALA A 48 -2.34 7.42 4.15
CA ALA A 48 -2.85 8.40 5.12
C ALA A 48 -2.81 7.81 6.54
N CYS A 49 -2.48 8.63 7.53
CA CYS A 49 -2.30 8.20 8.91
C CYS A 49 -3.29 8.87 9.88
N ASP A 50 -3.79 10.05 9.55
CA ASP A 50 -4.63 10.88 10.42
C ASP A 50 -5.69 11.68 9.65
N ASP A 51 -6.43 12.52 10.35
CA ASP A 51 -7.49 13.35 9.77
C ASP A 51 -6.95 14.43 8.84
N ARG A 52 -5.75 14.97 9.10
CA ARG A 52 -5.10 15.97 8.24
C ARG A 52 -4.73 15.34 6.89
N ASP A 53 -4.21 14.13 6.91
CA ASP A 53 -3.91 13.36 5.70
C ASP A 53 -5.18 13.08 4.89
N LEU A 54 -6.29 12.72 5.56
CA LEU A 54 -7.58 12.49 4.91
C LEU A 54 -8.14 13.78 4.29
N ASP A 55 -7.96 14.93 4.94
CA ASP A 55 -8.33 16.23 4.38
C ASP A 55 -7.52 16.55 3.13
N LEU A 56 -6.21 16.34 3.17
CA LEU A 56 -5.33 16.59 2.05
C LEU A 56 -5.66 15.70 0.85
N VAL A 57 -5.88 14.41 1.09
CA VAL A 57 -6.32 13.44 0.08
C VAL A 57 -7.62 13.90 -0.60
N ARG A 58 -8.61 14.33 0.19
CA ARG A 58 -9.89 14.84 -0.30
C ARG A 58 -9.71 16.14 -1.10
N PHE A 59 -8.96 17.08 -0.56
CA PHE A 59 -8.68 18.37 -1.20
C PHE A 59 -8.00 18.22 -2.56
N CYS A 60 -7.03 17.30 -2.67
CA CYS A 60 -6.32 17.00 -3.91
C CYS A 60 -7.13 16.13 -4.89
N GLY A 61 -8.35 15.72 -4.55
CA GLY A 61 -9.22 14.92 -5.41
C GLY A 61 -8.69 13.50 -5.67
N ILE A 62 -7.94 12.94 -4.71
CA ILE A 62 -7.47 11.55 -4.77
C ILE A 62 -8.66 10.62 -4.57
N ARG A 63 -8.79 9.62 -5.44
CA ARG A 63 -9.91 8.67 -5.37
C ARG A 63 -9.77 7.76 -4.14
N PRO A 64 -10.86 7.43 -3.41
CA PRO A 64 -10.79 6.57 -2.23
C PRO A 64 -10.08 5.23 -2.47
N ARG A 65 -10.22 4.65 -3.67
CA ARG A 65 -9.54 3.41 -4.06
C ARG A 65 -8.01 3.53 -4.15
N GLN A 66 -7.46 4.74 -4.23
CA GLN A 66 -6.02 5.00 -4.23
C GLN A 66 -5.49 5.17 -2.80
N VAL A 67 -6.37 5.33 -1.81
CA VAL A 67 -5.99 5.59 -0.42
C VAL A 67 -5.79 4.28 0.34
N ILE A 68 -4.71 4.23 1.10
CA ILE A 68 -4.41 3.18 2.08
C ILE A 68 -4.29 3.87 3.43
N VAL A 69 -5.15 3.54 4.38
CA VAL A 69 -5.09 4.15 5.72
C VAL A 69 -4.31 3.24 6.68
N ARG A 70 -3.28 3.77 7.32
CA ARG A 70 -2.67 3.14 8.48
C ARG A 70 -3.65 3.30 9.64
N CYS A 71 -4.15 2.18 10.13
CA CYS A 71 -5.29 2.18 11.05
C CYS A 71 -5.02 3.05 12.29
N PRO A 72 -5.71 4.18 12.45
CA PRO A 72 -5.46 5.10 13.55
C PRO A 72 -5.95 4.51 14.88
N THR A 73 -5.44 5.03 15.98
CA THR A 73 -5.93 4.68 17.32
C THR A 73 -7.32 5.25 17.59
N ALA A 74 -7.62 6.44 17.02
CA ALA A 74 -8.90 7.10 17.18
C ALA A 74 -9.99 6.48 16.28
N THR A 75 -11.08 6.03 16.89
CA THR A 75 -12.23 5.45 16.17
C THR A 75 -12.92 6.48 15.28
N ALA A 76 -12.91 7.75 15.65
CA ALA A 76 -13.52 8.83 14.85
C ALA A 76 -12.82 8.97 13.49
N THR A 77 -11.49 9.01 13.48
CA THR A 77 -10.69 9.08 12.25
C THR A 77 -10.90 7.83 11.39
N LEU A 78 -10.98 6.65 12.02
CA LEU A 78 -11.25 5.40 11.30
C LEU A 78 -12.63 5.43 10.63
N ARG A 79 -13.67 5.85 11.35
CA ARG A 79 -15.03 6.00 10.80
C ARG A 79 -15.03 6.98 9.64
N ARG A 80 -14.40 8.13 9.81
CA ARG A 80 -14.25 9.12 8.76
C ARG A 80 -13.60 8.55 7.49
N ALA A 81 -12.55 7.74 7.62
CA ALA A 81 -11.93 7.08 6.47
C ALA A 81 -12.92 6.13 5.75
N CYS A 82 -13.72 5.37 6.53
CA CYS A 82 -14.76 4.50 5.98
C CYS A 82 -15.85 5.32 5.26
N ASP A 83 -16.31 6.42 5.84
CA ASP A 83 -17.33 7.34 5.27
C ASP A 83 -16.83 8.00 3.96
N LEU A 84 -15.53 8.29 3.87
CA LEU A 84 -14.90 8.76 2.63
C LEU A 84 -14.79 7.66 1.55
N GLY A 85 -15.16 6.43 1.86
CA GLY A 85 -15.16 5.30 0.94
C GLY A 85 -13.79 4.60 0.82
N VAL A 86 -12.87 4.85 1.74
CA VAL A 86 -11.59 4.11 1.78
C VAL A 86 -11.89 2.65 2.13
N SER A 87 -11.27 1.75 1.37
CA SER A 87 -11.46 0.31 1.55
C SER A 87 -10.17 -0.46 1.86
N ARG A 88 -9.02 0.20 1.91
CA ARG A 88 -7.73 -0.44 2.14
C ARG A 88 -7.07 0.11 3.41
N PHE A 89 -6.63 -0.79 4.29
CA PHE A 89 -6.08 -0.43 5.59
C PHE A 89 -4.82 -1.25 5.90
N VAL A 90 -3.89 -0.66 6.65
CA VAL A 90 -2.80 -1.37 7.32
C VAL A 90 -3.14 -1.48 8.79
N VAL A 91 -3.11 -2.69 9.33
CA VAL A 91 -3.51 -2.99 10.71
C VAL A 91 -2.35 -3.62 11.46
N THR A 92 -2.03 -3.10 12.64
CA THR A 92 -0.92 -3.54 13.49
C THR A 92 -1.40 -4.39 14.67
N THR A 93 -2.67 -4.23 15.10
CA THR A 93 -3.17 -4.89 16.33
C THR A 93 -4.58 -5.46 16.14
N GLY A 94 -4.90 -6.51 16.93
CA GLY A 94 -6.24 -7.09 16.96
C GLY A 94 -7.35 -6.08 17.29
N PRO A 95 -7.19 -5.21 18.30
CA PRO A 95 -8.18 -4.15 18.58
C PRO A 95 -8.42 -3.19 17.41
N GLN A 96 -7.40 -2.89 16.59
CA GLN A 96 -7.61 -2.10 15.36
C GLN A 96 -8.47 -2.84 14.35
N LEU A 97 -8.22 -4.14 14.15
CA LEU A 97 -9.03 -4.98 13.27
C LEU A 97 -10.48 -5.04 13.72
N ALA A 98 -10.72 -5.27 15.02
CA ALA A 98 -12.07 -5.30 15.61
C ALA A 98 -12.81 -3.97 15.40
N ARG A 99 -12.16 -2.83 15.66
CA ARG A 99 -12.77 -1.52 15.41
C ARG A 99 -13.08 -1.30 13.93
N LEU A 100 -12.19 -1.73 13.03
CA LEU A 100 -12.44 -1.65 11.60
C LEU A 100 -13.66 -2.47 11.20
N ALA A 101 -13.79 -3.69 11.71
CA ALA A 101 -14.96 -4.55 11.48
C ALA A 101 -16.27 -3.92 11.97
N MET A 102 -16.23 -3.21 13.11
CA MET A 102 -17.39 -2.47 13.64
C MET A 102 -17.78 -1.26 12.79
N CYS A 103 -16.81 -0.58 12.17
CA CYS A 103 -17.08 0.56 11.27
C CYS A 103 -17.42 0.12 9.85
N ALA A 104 -17.28 -1.17 9.52
CA ALA A 104 -17.39 -1.68 8.17
C ALA A 104 -18.85 -1.81 7.71
N GLU A 105 -19.29 -0.94 6.81
CA GLU A 105 -20.54 -1.11 6.05
C GLU A 105 -20.33 -1.92 4.77
N ARG A 106 -19.11 -1.97 4.28
CA ARG A 106 -18.66 -2.65 3.04
C ARG A 106 -17.47 -3.55 3.34
N ASN A 107 -17.06 -4.33 2.35
CA ASN A 107 -15.82 -5.11 2.46
C ASN A 107 -14.61 -4.19 2.53
N HIS A 108 -13.83 -4.35 3.58
CA HIS A 108 -12.51 -3.73 3.73
C HIS A 108 -11.40 -4.74 3.48
N TYR A 109 -10.30 -4.25 2.94
CA TYR A 109 -9.13 -5.04 2.58
C TYR A 109 -7.96 -4.62 3.45
N VAL A 110 -7.35 -5.59 4.13
CA VAL A 110 -6.35 -5.31 5.15
C VAL A 110 -5.00 -5.89 4.75
N TYR A 111 -3.96 -5.08 4.96
CA TYR A 111 -2.59 -5.53 5.10
C TYR A 111 -2.29 -5.68 6.59
N LEU A 112 -1.86 -6.86 7.02
CA LEU A 112 -1.36 -7.05 8.37
C LEU A 112 0.07 -6.57 8.46
N ASP A 113 0.35 -5.70 9.40
CA ASP A 113 1.72 -5.27 9.71
C ASP A 113 2.52 -6.46 10.22
N ASP A 114 3.82 -6.41 10.07
CA ASP A 114 4.73 -7.47 10.48
C ASP A 114 4.69 -7.73 11.99
N ASP A 115 4.49 -6.67 12.77
CA ASP A 115 4.34 -6.77 14.23
C ASP A 115 2.93 -7.21 14.66
N ALA A 116 1.97 -7.28 13.73
CA ALA A 116 0.63 -7.75 14.05
C ALA A 116 0.61 -9.24 14.32
N PRO A 117 -0.17 -9.74 15.28
CA PRO A 117 -0.41 -11.18 15.40
C PRO A 117 -1.05 -11.69 14.09
N LEU A 118 -0.85 -12.97 13.79
CA LEU A 118 -1.54 -13.60 12.67
C LEU A 118 -3.04 -13.61 12.99
N MET A 119 -3.80 -12.87 12.21
CA MET A 119 -5.24 -12.73 12.36
C MET A 119 -5.91 -13.24 11.08
N LEU A 120 -6.89 -14.09 11.26
CA LEU A 120 -7.83 -14.43 10.20
C LEU A 120 -8.85 -13.29 10.09
N GLY A 121 -9.26 -12.96 8.87
CA GLY A 121 -10.21 -11.89 8.65
C GLY A 121 -11.60 -12.18 9.23
N ASP A 122 -12.40 -11.16 9.27
CA ASP A 122 -13.83 -11.16 9.53
C ASP A 122 -14.58 -11.18 8.17
N PRO A 123 -15.85 -11.60 8.09
CA PRO A 123 -16.62 -11.55 6.85
C PRO A 123 -16.61 -10.21 6.14
N LYS A 124 -16.52 -9.09 6.88
CA LYS A 124 -16.44 -7.73 6.35
C LYS A 124 -15.00 -7.23 6.16
N VAL A 125 -14.01 -7.89 6.75
CA VAL A 125 -12.60 -7.46 6.73
C VAL A 125 -11.72 -8.58 6.21
N LYS A 126 -11.25 -8.45 4.99
CA LYS A 126 -10.47 -9.47 4.29
C LYS A 126 -8.98 -9.16 4.37
N VAL A 127 -8.20 -10.06 4.94
CA VAL A 127 -6.74 -9.99 4.87
C VAL A 127 -6.31 -10.33 3.44
N ILE A 128 -5.75 -9.35 2.74
CA ILE A 128 -5.29 -9.52 1.35
C ILE A 128 -3.78 -9.49 1.22
N GLY A 129 -3.08 -8.97 2.23
CA GLY A 129 -1.64 -8.77 2.15
C GLY A 129 -0.98 -8.65 3.51
N LEU A 130 0.33 -8.63 3.46
CA LEU A 130 1.22 -8.33 4.58
C LEU A 130 1.96 -7.03 4.30
N HIS A 131 2.33 -6.33 5.36
CA HIS A 131 3.09 -5.09 5.31
C HIS A 131 4.27 -5.17 6.27
N THR A 132 5.39 -4.56 5.92
CA THR A 132 6.48 -4.28 6.86
C THR A 132 7.17 -2.98 6.52
N ARG A 133 7.80 -2.38 7.53
CA ARG A 133 8.77 -1.29 7.33
C ARG A 133 10.14 -1.90 7.07
N VAL A 134 10.78 -1.43 6.00
CA VAL A 134 12.14 -1.81 5.69
C VAL A 134 13.10 -1.06 6.61
N GLN A 135 13.89 -1.79 7.34
CA GLN A 135 14.96 -1.26 8.19
C GLN A 135 16.30 -1.42 7.46
N ASP A 136 17.22 -0.53 7.72
CA ASP A 136 18.61 -0.59 7.24
C ASP A 136 18.75 -0.86 5.72
N GLN A 137 17.76 -0.44 4.94
CA GLN A 137 17.68 -0.68 3.49
C GLN A 137 17.69 -2.17 3.08
N ASP A 138 17.44 -3.09 4.00
CA ASP A 138 17.33 -4.52 3.69
C ASP A 138 15.96 -4.87 3.08
N TRP A 139 15.74 -4.43 1.85
CA TRP A 139 14.52 -4.68 1.08
C TRP A 139 14.30 -6.17 0.81
N CYS A 140 15.38 -6.88 0.50
CA CYS A 140 15.29 -8.29 0.18
C CYS A 140 14.97 -9.15 1.41
N GLY A 141 15.60 -8.87 2.55
CA GLY A 141 15.31 -9.56 3.81
C GLY A 141 13.89 -9.30 4.28
N ALA A 142 13.43 -8.04 4.21
CA ALA A 142 12.05 -7.68 4.52
C ALA A 142 11.05 -8.42 3.62
N ALA A 143 11.32 -8.53 2.32
CA ALA A 143 10.48 -9.27 1.38
C ALA A 143 10.43 -10.76 1.70
N ARG A 144 11.57 -11.42 1.92
CA ARG A 144 11.65 -12.84 2.30
C ARG A 144 10.86 -13.13 3.58
N LYS A 145 11.02 -12.29 4.59
CA LYS A 145 10.28 -12.40 5.86
C LYS A 145 8.76 -12.40 5.62
N LEU A 146 8.24 -11.51 4.78
CA LEU A 146 6.81 -11.48 4.46
C LEU A 146 6.34 -12.69 3.66
N VAL A 147 7.16 -13.20 2.74
CA VAL A 147 6.83 -14.43 1.98
C VAL A 147 6.78 -15.63 2.92
N ALA A 148 7.77 -15.82 3.80
CA ALA A 148 7.75 -16.90 4.80
C ALA A 148 6.50 -16.80 5.69
N ARG A 149 6.14 -15.59 6.14
CA ARG A 149 4.92 -15.36 6.91
C ARG A 149 3.64 -15.67 6.12
N SER A 150 3.64 -15.40 4.81
CA SER A 150 2.52 -15.77 3.95
C SER A 150 2.31 -17.27 3.84
N ALA A 151 3.39 -18.06 3.93
CA ALA A 151 3.32 -19.51 3.95
C ALA A 151 2.61 -20.02 5.22
N VAL A 152 2.88 -19.43 6.37
CA VAL A 152 2.18 -19.76 7.63
C VAL A 152 0.69 -19.45 7.51
N LEU A 153 0.33 -18.28 6.95
CA LEU A 153 -1.07 -17.90 6.74
C LEU A 153 -1.78 -18.85 5.77
N LEU A 154 -1.09 -19.27 4.72
CA LEU A 154 -1.62 -20.23 3.76
C LEU A 154 -1.90 -21.59 4.43
N ALA A 155 -1.01 -22.07 5.30
CA ALA A 155 -1.22 -23.28 6.07
C ALA A 155 -2.43 -23.16 7.03
N CYS A 156 -2.75 -21.94 7.48
CA CYS A 156 -3.97 -21.63 8.25
C CYS A 156 -5.21 -21.39 7.38
N GLY A 157 -5.15 -21.65 6.06
CA GLY A 157 -6.26 -21.47 5.14
C GLY A 157 -6.46 -20.03 4.62
N SER A 158 -5.59 -19.09 4.96
CA SER A 158 -5.67 -17.70 4.51
C SER A 158 -4.68 -17.42 3.39
N ARG A 159 -5.18 -17.00 2.22
CA ARG A 159 -4.34 -16.69 1.06
C ARG A 159 -3.91 -15.22 1.05
N VAL A 160 -2.65 -14.97 1.28
CA VAL A 160 -2.03 -13.66 1.04
C VAL A 160 -1.70 -13.53 -0.45
N ARG A 161 -2.19 -12.46 -1.06
CA ARG A 161 -1.97 -12.19 -2.49
C ARG A 161 -1.00 -11.04 -2.73
N ARG A 162 -0.69 -10.26 -1.70
CA ARG A 162 0.09 -9.03 -1.80
C ARG A 162 1.05 -8.90 -0.63
N ILE A 163 2.18 -8.29 -0.90
CA ILE A 163 3.08 -7.77 0.13
C ILE A 163 3.34 -6.28 -0.14
N MET A 164 3.48 -5.51 0.92
CA MET A 164 3.80 -4.08 0.84
C MET A 164 5.02 -3.79 1.71
N LEU A 165 6.04 -3.22 1.08
CA LEU A 165 7.29 -2.84 1.73
C LEU A 165 7.34 -1.31 1.82
N SER A 166 7.42 -0.77 3.03
CA SER A 166 7.51 0.68 3.25
C SER A 166 8.93 1.06 3.64
N GLY A 167 9.54 1.92 2.85
CA GLY A 167 10.90 2.39 3.08
C GLY A 167 11.29 3.49 2.11
N GLY A 168 12.38 4.19 2.45
CA GLY A 168 12.90 5.27 1.64
C GLY A 168 12.01 6.52 1.61
N PRO A 169 12.56 7.63 1.10
CA PRO A 169 11.83 8.88 0.94
C PRO A 169 10.86 8.83 -0.24
N ALA A 170 9.89 9.74 -0.27
CA ALA A 170 8.89 9.80 -1.33
C ALA A 170 9.51 10.02 -2.71
N GLU A 171 10.57 10.82 -2.79
CA GLU A 171 11.30 11.17 -4.01
C GLU A 171 11.87 9.92 -4.70
N LEU A 172 12.31 8.92 -3.92
CA LEU A 172 12.80 7.65 -4.46
C LEU A 172 11.74 6.95 -5.31
N TRP A 173 10.49 7.00 -4.89
CA TRP A 173 9.38 6.30 -5.55
C TRP A 173 8.63 7.16 -6.57
N MET A 174 8.83 8.47 -6.52
CA MET A 174 8.26 9.40 -7.50
C MET A 174 9.21 9.63 -8.69
N ASP A 175 10.51 9.46 -8.52
CA ASP A 175 11.48 9.50 -9.61
C ASP A 175 11.67 8.09 -10.21
N VAL A 176 10.81 7.77 -11.15
CA VAL A 176 10.80 6.48 -11.85
C VAL A 176 12.05 6.23 -12.68
N ASN A 177 12.80 7.29 -12.98
CA ASN A 177 14.04 7.22 -13.75
C ASN A 177 15.27 7.01 -12.86
N SER A 178 15.12 7.10 -11.54
CA SER A 178 16.21 6.79 -10.63
C SER A 178 16.62 5.33 -10.78
N GLY A 179 17.87 5.09 -11.17
CA GLY A 179 18.41 3.73 -11.27
C GLY A 179 18.28 2.95 -9.97
N GLY A 180 18.31 3.66 -8.82
CA GLY A 180 18.17 3.08 -7.49
C GLY A 180 16.81 2.41 -7.24
N ALA A 181 15.69 3.07 -7.56
CA ALA A 181 14.37 2.47 -7.38
C ALA A 181 14.17 1.23 -8.26
N ARG A 182 14.63 1.28 -9.52
CA ARG A 182 14.55 0.13 -10.42
C ARG A 182 15.34 -1.06 -9.92
N GLN A 183 16.55 -0.83 -9.42
CA GLN A 183 17.40 -1.89 -8.88
C GLN A 183 16.74 -2.52 -7.65
N ILE A 184 16.25 -1.71 -6.70
CA ILE A 184 15.54 -2.21 -5.52
C ILE A 184 14.34 -3.07 -5.94
N VAL A 185 13.54 -2.63 -6.89
CA VAL A 185 12.37 -3.38 -7.37
C VAL A 185 12.80 -4.72 -8.00
N ALA A 186 13.86 -4.74 -8.81
CA ALA A 186 14.36 -5.95 -9.46
C ALA A 186 14.90 -6.95 -8.41
N ASP A 187 15.66 -6.49 -7.44
CA ASP A 187 16.24 -7.33 -6.38
C ASP A 187 15.15 -7.91 -5.47
N VAL A 188 14.17 -7.10 -5.11
CA VAL A 188 13.01 -7.55 -4.32
C VAL A 188 12.18 -8.59 -5.09
N ASP A 189 11.91 -8.37 -6.38
CA ASP A 189 11.16 -9.32 -7.20
C ASP A 189 11.88 -10.68 -7.32
N ALA A 190 13.20 -10.65 -7.51
CA ALA A 190 14.02 -11.87 -7.50
C ALA A 190 13.98 -12.58 -6.13
N ALA A 191 14.12 -11.83 -5.03
CA ALA A 191 14.06 -12.39 -3.69
C ALA A 191 12.70 -13.02 -3.37
N VAL A 192 11.60 -12.34 -3.75
CA VAL A 192 10.23 -12.84 -3.55
C VAL A 192 9.99 -14.13 -4.32
N ARG A 193 10.43 -14.22 -5.59
CA ARG A 193 10.28 -15.45 -6.40
C ARG A 193 11.06 -16.61 -5.80
N ALA A 194 12.32 -16.38 -5.41
CA ALA A 194 13.15 -17.41 -4.80
C ALA A 194 12.53 -17.94 -3.50
N GLU A 195 12.08 -17.04 -2.65
CA GLU A 195 11.48 -17.40 -1.35
C GLU A 195 10.11 -18.07 -1.53
N ALA A 196 9.27 -17.61 -2.46
CA ALA A 196 7.99 -18.23 -2.76
C ALA A 196 8.18 -19.68 -3.31
N HIS A 197 9.21 -19.88 -4.14
CA HIS A 197 9.58 -21.23 -4.58
C HIS A 197 10.05 -22.11 -3.42
N HIS A 198 10.88 -21.58 -2.53
CA HIS A 198 11.37 -22.29 -1.35
C HIS A 198 10.21 -22.78 -0.45
N TRP A 199 9.22 -21.93 -0.21
CA TRP A 199 8.04 -22.24 0.63
C TRP A 199 6.90 -22.92 -0.14
N HIS A 200 7.02 -23.16 -1.43
CA HIS A 200 5.95 -23.70 -2.29
C HIS A 200 4.65 -22.91 -2.19
N VAL A 201 4.73 -21.58 -2.13
CA VAL A 201 3.57 -20.67 -2.09
C VAL A 201 3.45 -19.88 -3.40
N PRO A 202 2.22 -19.41 -3.75
CA PRO A 202 2.05 -18.51 -4.87
C PRO A 202 2.87 -17.23 -4.67
N VAL A 203 3.52 -16.75 -5.73
CA VAL A 203 4.26 -15.48 -5.70
C VAL A 203 3.30 -14.33 -5.44
N PRO A 204 3.43 -13.58 -4.32
CA PRO A 204 2.58 -12.44 -4.05
C PRO A 204 2.97 -11.24 -4.93
N ALA A 205 2.00 -10.39 -5.26
CA ALA A 205 2.28 -9.12 -5.90
C ALA A 205 2.95 -8.17 -4.89
N VAL A 206 4.04 -7.54 -5.31
CA VAL A 206 4.80 -6.59 -4.48
C VAL A 206 4.32 -5.16 -4.73
N SER A 207 4.18 -4.40 -3.67
CA SER A 207 4.01 -2.95 -3.73
C SER A 207 5.04 -2.26 -2.83
N MET A 208 5.58 -1.16 -3.32
CA MET A 208 6.56 -0.34 -2.60
C MET A 208 5.86 0.90 -2.06
N ALA A 209 6.22 1.33 -0.86
CA ALA A 209 5.66 2.53 -0.27
C ALA A 209 6.77 3.40 0.34
N ALA A 210 6.65 4.71 0.18
CA ALA A 210 7.49 5.64 0.91
C ALA A 210 7.10 5.64 2.40
N LEU A 211 8.07 5.93 3.26
CA LEU A 211 7.79 6.19 4.66
C LEU A 211 7.03 7.52 4.79
N SER A 212 6.02 7.51 5.65
CA SER A 212 5.45 8.75 6.18
C SER A 212 6.46 9.31 7.19
N SER A 213 6.98 10.49 6.92
CA SER A 213 7.76 11.26 7.88
C SER A 213 6.91 11.65 9.09
#